data_9a24284b01dacf1ea1d7aabd28d590f6
#
_entry.id   9a24284b01dacf1ea1d7aabd28d590f6
#
_cell.length_a   1.000
_cell.length_b   1.000
_cell.length_c   1.000
_cell.angle_alpha   90.00
_cell.angle_beta   90.00
_cell.angle_gamma   90.00
#
_symmetry.space_group_name_H-M   'P 1'
#
loop_
_entity.id
_entity.type
_entity.pdbx_description
1 polymer ?
#
loop_
_entity_poly.entity_id
_entity_poly.type
_entity_poly.pdbx_seq_one_letter_code
_entity_poly.pdbx_strand_id
1 'polypeptide(L)'
;SLYNACPQALIADTDILARAPMRLLQAGLGDMLAKYCSICEWRIAHLVIGEYYCEDIAELMREALRRVRDAAPGLAQRQPEAAEQVAQGLILAGIAMAFTGVSRPASGLEHYFSHIWEMMALERGLPVELHGIQVGIGTLLSLRIWEDLRGITPDRQRALDFIKGFDEAAWEAMVRRIFASAADSILQTA
;
A
#
# COMPACT_ATOMS: atom_id res chain seq x y z
N SER A 1 -1.95 -17.01 2.44
CA SER A 1 -1.24 -16.57 1.21
C SER A 1 -0.52 -17.77 0.59
N LEU A 2 -0.60 -17.90 -0.73
CA LEU A 2 0.17 -18.90 -1.46
C LEU A 2 1.51 -18.27 -1.84
N TYR A 3 2.62 -18.90 -1.43
CA TYR A 3 3.94 -18.50 -1.92
C TYR A 3 4.04 -18.91 -3.38
N ASN A 4 4.34 -17.95 -4.24
CA ASN A 4 4.49 -18.17 -5.67
C ASN A 4 5.78 -17.50 -6.18
N ALA A 5 6.36 -18.09 -7.21
CA ALA A 5 7.51 -17.49 -7.89
C ALA A 5 7.06 -16.37 -8.84
N CYS A 6 7.96 -15.43 -9.12
CA CYS A 6 7.71 -14.44 -10.16
C CYS A 6 7.46 -15.13 -11.51
N PRO A 7 6.54 -14.61 -12.33
CA PRO A 7 6.30 -15.17 -13.66
C PRO A 7 7.55 -15.02 -14.53
N GLN A 8 7.83 -16.04 -15.36
CA GLN A 8 8.97 -16.01 -16.31
C GLN A 8 8.72 -15.05 -17.49
N ALA A 9 7.46 -14.80 -17.81
CA ALA A 9 7.04 -13.86 -18.83
C ALA A 9 5.69 -13.25 -18.45
N LEU A 10 5.50 -11.98 -18.82
CA LEU A 10 4.25 -11.25 -18.65
C LEU A 10 3.91 -10.58 -19.98
N ILE A 11 2.70 -10.79 -20.46
CA ILE A 11 2.18 -10.16 -21.67
C ILE A 11 1.04 -9.23 -21.25
N ALA A 12 1.19 -7.93 -21.53
CA ALA A 12 0.20 -6.92 -21.27
C ALA A 12 -0.22 -6.26 -22.58
N ASP A 13 -1.37 -6.66 -23.12
CA ASP A 13 -1.96 -6.05 -24.31
C ASP A 13 -2.66 -4.75 -23.90
N THR A 14 -2.12 -3.63 -24.37
CA THR A 14 -2.57 -2.29 -23.99
C THR A 14 -3.95 -1.94 -24.55
N ASP A 15 -4.33 -2.49 -25.69
CA ASP A 15 -5.67 -2.30 -26.27
C ASP A 15 -6.74 -3.03 -25.44
N ILE A 16 -6.42 -4.23 -24.96
CA ILE A 16 -7.30 -4.98 -24.04
C ILE A 16 -7.41 -4.24 -22.71
N LEU A 17 -6.28 -3.82 -22.15
CA LEU A 17 -6.25 -3.10 -20.88
C LEU A 17 -7.06 -1.79 -20.94
N ALA A 18 -6.90 -0.98 -21.98
CA ALA A 18 -7.63 0.27 -22.13
C ALA A 18 -9.17 0.07 -22.23
N ARG A 19 -9.63 -1.09 -22.71
CA ARG A 19 -11.05 -1.46 -22.80
C ARG A 19 -11.60 -2.09 -21.51
N ALA A 20 -10.75 -2.39 -20.54
CA ALA A 20 -11.20 -2.95 -19.26
C ALA A 20 -12.25 -2.06 -18.57
N PRO A 21 -13.11 -2.59 -17.71
CA PRO A 21 -14.02 -1.78 -16.92
C PRO A 21 -13.27 -0.65 -16.20
N MET A 22 -13.82 0.56 -16.22
CA MET A 22 -13.17 1.76 -15.63
C MET A 22 -12.72 1.52 -14.19
N ARG A 23 -13.49 0.75 -13.44
CA ARG A 23 -13.18 0.41 -12.05
C ARG A 23 -11.87 -0.37 -11.91
N LEU A 24 -11.52 -1.22 -12.90
CA LEU A 24 -10.23 -1.92 -12.91
C LEU A 24 -9.06 -0.98 -13.25
N LEU A 25 -9.28 -0.04 -14.16
CA LEU A 25 -8.29 0.99 -14.48
C LEU A 25 -8.02 1.90 -13.27
N GLN A 26 -9.08 2.29 -12.57
CA GLN A 26 -8.99 3.06 -11.33
C GLN A 26 -8.27 2.27 -10.22
N ALA A 27 -8.52 0.97 -10.09
CA ALA A 27 -7.83 0.12 -9.15
C ALA A 27 -6.31 0.07 -9.45
N GLY A 28 -5.93 -0.14 -10.71
CA GLY A 28 -4.51 -0.12 -11.10
C GLY A 28 -3.84 1.22 -10.79
N LEU A 29 -4.52 2.33 -11.08
CA LEU A 29 -4.03 3.67 -10.75
C LEU A 29 -3.90 3.87 -9.24
N GLY A 30 -4.92 3.47 -8.46
CA GLY A 30 -4.92 3.59 -7.00
C GLY A 30 -3.77 2.82 -6.36
N ASP A 31 -3.53 1.59 -6.80
CA ASP A 31 -2.41 0.80 -6.33
C ASP A 31 -1.05 1.42 -6.71
N MET A 32 -0.92 2.00 -7.89
CA MET A 32 0.31 2.71 -8.26
C MET A 32 0.54 3.95 -7.40
N LEU A 33 -0.48 4.79 -7.18
CA LEU A 33 -0.34 6.02 -6.37
C LEU A 33 0.03 5.71 -4.91
N ALA A 34 -0.32 4.55 -4.41
CA ALA A 34 0.09 4.05 -3.09
C ALA A 34 1.60 4.05 -2.87
N LYS A 35 2.39 3.89 -3.94
CA LYS A 35 3.86 3.83 -3.86
C LYS A 35 4.49 5.13 -3.37
N TYR A 36 3.77 6.26 -3.42
CA TYR A 36 4.21 7.48 -2.72
C TYR A 36 4.34 7.26 -1.21
N CYS A 37 3.37 6.56 -0.61
CA CYS A 37 3.41 6.25 0.82
C CYS A 37 4.46 5.18 1.12
N SER A 38 4.43 4.05 0.43
CA SER A 38 5.30 2.91 0.71
C SER A 38 6.80 3.27 0.63
N ILE A 39 7.22 4.02 -0.40
CA ILE A 39 8.63 4.44 -0.55
C ILE A 39 9.06 5.37 0.59
N CYS A 40 8.20 6.30 0.99
CA CYS A 40 8.48 7.19 2.09
C CYS A 40 8.61 6.43 3.41
N GLU A 41 7.69 5.52 3.70
CA GLU A 41 7.75 4.68 4.90
C GLU A 41 8.94 3.73 4.90
N TRP A 42 9.28 3.17 3.77
CA TRP A 42 10.48 2.34 3.65
C TRP A 42 11.74 3.13 4.03
N ARG A 43 11.83 4.40 3.58
CA ARG A 43 12.90 5.30 3.99
C ARG A 43 12.87 5.60 5.49
N ILE A 44 11.69 5.84 6.06
CA ILE A 44 11.52 6.07 7.50
C ILE A 44 11.97 4.83 8.29
N ALA A 45 11.52 3.63 7.90
CA ALA A 45 11.92 2.39 8.55
C ALA A 45 13.44 2.17 8.52
N HIS A 46 14.08 2.49 7.40
CA HIS A 46 15.54 2.47 7.31
C HIS A 46 16.21 3.40 8.33
N LEU A 47 15.72 4.63 8.44
CA LEU A 47 16.30 5.63 9.34
C LEU A 47 16.04 5.33 10.82
N VAL A 48 14.89 4.75 11.16
CA VAL A 48 14.46 4.56 12.55
C VAL A 48 14.91 3.22 13.12
N ILE A 49 14.79 2.14 12.34
CA ILE A 49 15.04 0.76 12.81
C ILE A 49 16.13 0.04 12.01
N GLY A 50 16.79 0.71 11.05
CA GLY A 50 17.87 0.13 10.26
C GLY A 50 17.40 -0.91 9.23
N GLU A 51 16.13 -0.89 8.83
CA GLU A 51 15.62 -1.80 7.79
C GLU A 51 16.38 -1.61 6.48
N TYR A 52 16.59 -2.69 5.72
CA TYR A 52 17.21 -2.60 4.41
C TYR A 52 16.45 -1.62 3.50
N TYR A 53 17.20 -0.74 2.85
CA TYR A 53 16.69 0.24 1.89
C TYR A 53 17.64 0.36 0.71
N CYS A 54 17.12 0.44 -0.50
CA CYS A 54 17.89 0.65 -1.71
C CYS A 54 17.39 1.90 -2.44
N GLU A 55 18.24 2.91 -2.53
CA GLU A 55 17.89 4.18 -3.19
C GLU A 55 17.63 4.01 -4.69
N ASP A 56 18.38 3.13 -5.38
CA ASP A 56 18.21 2.89 -6.81
C ASP A 56 16.82 2.30 -7.11
N ILE A 57 16.37 1.36 -6.26
CA ILE A 57 15.02 0.78 -6.39
C ILE A 57 13.95 1.83 -6.06
N ALA A 58 14.18 2.64 -5.03
CA ALA A 58 13.26 3.72 -4.68
C ALA A 58 13.16 4.76 -5.81
N GLU A 59 14.27 5.11 -6.47
CA GLU A 59 14.26 6.06 -7.60
C GLU A 59 13.59 5.45 -8.83
N LEU A 60 13.80 4.16 -9.13
CA LEU A 60 13.06 3.46 -10.16
C LEU A 60 11.55 3.56 -9.94
N MET A 61 11.10 3.37 -8.72
CA MET A 61 9.68 3.49 -8.35
C MET A 61 9.17 4.92 -8.45
N ARG A 62 9.96 5.92 -8.04
CA ARG A 62 9.57 7.34 -8.19
C ARG A 62 9.42 7.74 -9.66
N GLU A 63 10.30 7.25 -10.52
CA GLU A 63 10.19 7.49 -11.96
C GLU A 63 8.92 6.85 -12.55
N ALA A 64 8.62 5.60 -12.19
CA ALA A 64 7.37 4.94 -12.57
C ALA A 64 6.14 5.73 -12.10
N LEU A 65 6.17 6.23 -10.86
CA LEU A 65 5.12 7.08 -10.30
C LEU A 65 4.92 8.38 -11.07
N ARG A 66 6.00 9.07 -11.45
CA ARG A 66 5.92 10.30 -12.26
C ARG A 66 5.19 10.05 -13.57
N ARG A 67 5.57 8.98 -14.29
CA ARG A 67 4.94 8.59 -15.56
C ARG A 67 3.46 8.26 -15.39
N VAL A 68 3.11 7.47 -14.38
CA VAL A 68 1.71 7.12 -14.08
C VAL A 68 0.89 8.35 -13.73
N ARG A 69 1.40 9.23 -12.87
CA ARG A 69 0.74 10.50 -12.51
C ARG A 69 0.45 11.35 -13.72
N ASP A 70 1.44 11.51 -14.60
CA ASP A 70 1.33 12.35 -15.78
C ASP A 70 0.37 11.75 -16.83
N ALA A 71 0.28 10.42 -16.90
CA ALA A 71 -0.64 9.69 -17.77
C ALA A 71 -2.07 9.57 -17.20
N ALA A 72 -2.28 9.76 -15.90
CA ALA A 72 -3.56 9.53 -15.23
C ALA A 72 -4.77 10.24 -15.88
N PRO A 73 -4.69 11.50 -16.39
CA PRO A 73 -5.80 12.12 -17.09
C PRO A 73 -6.25 11.34 -18.34
N GLY A 74 -5.32 10.74 -19.09
CA GLY A 74 -5.61 9.91 -20.26
C GLY A 74 -6.32 8.60 -19.93
N LEU A 75 -6.15 8.09 -18.71
CA LEU A 75 -6.81 6.87 -18.28
C LEU A 75 -8.34 7.02 -18.22
N ALA A 76 -8.84 8.18 -17.79
CA ALA A 76 -10.27 8.48 -17.79
C ALA A 76 -10.86 8.50 -19.22
N GLN A 77 -10.03 8.78 -20.22
CA GLN A 77 -10.37 8.80 -21.64
C GLN A 77 -10.07 7.45 -22.32
N ARG A 78 -9.63 6.44 -21.58
CA ARG A 78 -9.27 5.12 -22.07
C ARG A 78 -8.16 5.13 -23.13
N GLN A 79 -7.22 6.04 -23.01
CA GLN A 79 -6.07 6.09 -23.91
C GLN A 79 -5.18 4.87 -23.65
N PRO A 80 -4.82 4.08 -24.68
CA PRO A 80 -3.97 2.90 -24.53
C PRO A 80 -2.62 3.23 -23.89
N GLU A 81 -2.04 4.37 -24.22
CA GLU A 81 -0.77 4.85 -23.68
C GLU A 81 -0.83 5.09 -22.16
N ALA A 82 -1.98 5.59 -21.67
CA ALA A 82 -2.18 5.78 -20.23
C ALA A 82 -2.32 4.44 -19.50
N ALA A 83 -3.05 3.49 -20.08
CA ALA A 83 -3.16 2.13 -19.55
C ALA A 83 -1.80 1.42 -19.54
N GLU A 84 -0.98 1.65 -20.59
CA GLU A 84 0.39 1.15 -20.67
C GLU A 84 1.25 1.66 -19.50
N GLN A 85 1.24 2.96 -19.22
CA GLN A 85 2.04 3.52 -18.13
C GLN A 85 1.65 2.93 -16.75
N VAL A 86 0.36 2.73 -16.51
CA VAL A 86 -0.10 2.07 -15.27
C VAL A 86 0.35 0.62 -15.22
N ALA A 87 0.19 -0.13 -16.31
CA ALA A 87 0.61 -1.53 -16.37
C ALA A 87 2.12 -1.68 -16.18
N GLN A 88 2.94 -0.86 -16.86
CA GLN A 88 4.38 -0.84 -16.69
C GLN A 88 4.79 -0.51 -15.25
N GLY A 89 4.12 0.47 -14.62
CA GLY A 89 4.36 0.83 -13.24
C GLY A 89 4.10 -0.34 -12.28
N LEU A 90 2.98 -1.05 -12.44
CA LEU A 90 2.64 -2.23 -11.64
C LEU A 90 3.64 -3.37 -11.83
N ILE A 91 4.08 -3.60 -13.07
CA ILE A 91 5.12 -4.60 -13.38
C ILE A 91 6.43 -4.24 -12.69
N LEU A 92 6.86 -2.97 -12.80
CA LEU A 92 8.07 -2.48 -12.14
C LEU A 92 7.99 -2.60 -10.62
N ALA A 93 6.81 -2.36 -10.01
CA ALA A 93 6.59 -2.59 -8.59
C ALA A 93 6.79 -4.06 -8.20
N GLY A 94 6.28 -4.99 -9.00
CA GLY A 94 6.52 -6.43 -8.81
C GLY A 94 8.00 -6.80 -8.91
N ILE A 95 8.71 -6.25 -9.89
CA ILE A 95 10.16 -6.45 -10.06
C ILE A 95 10.94 -5.87 -8.88
N ALA A 96 10.58 -4.68 -8.41
CA ALA A 96 11.20 -4.03 -7.25
C ALA A 96 11.07 -4.89 -5.98
N MET A 97 9.89 -5.47 -5.75
CA MET A 97 9.68 -6.42 -4.64
C MET A 97 10.52 -7.70 -4.80
N ALA A 98 10.63 -8.22 -6.03
CA ALA A 98 11.46 -9.39 -6.30
C ALA A 98 12.94 -9.13 -6.03
N PHE A 99 13.47 -7.96 -6.38
CA PHE A 99 14.85 -7.58 -6.11
C PHE A 99 15.15 -7.38 -4.63
N THR A 100 14.20 -6.83 -3.89
CA THR A 100 14.39 -6.58 -2.45
C THR A 100 14.07 -7.78 -1.58
N GLY A 101 13.32 -8.75 -2.10
CA GLY A 101 12.80 -9.89 -1.32
C GLY A 101 11.74 -9.52 -0.28
N VAL A 102 11.27 -8.26 -0.29
CA VAL A 102 10.25 -7.72 0.63
C VAL A 102 9.24 -6.84 -0.11
N SER A 103 8.08 -6.62 0.48
CA SER A 103 7.01 -5.81 -0.13
C SER A 103 7.21 -4.28 0.02
N ARG A 104 8.18 -3.83 0.78
CA ARG A 104 8.42 -2.42 1.13
C ARG A 104 8.43 -1.44 -0.05
N PRO A 105 9.00 -1.74 -1.23
CA PRO A 105 8.95 -0.84 -2.37
C PRO A 105 7.53 -0.53 -2.86
N ALA A 106 6.55 -1.37 -2.50
CA ALA A 106 5.20 -1.31 -3.03
C ALA A 106 4.09 -1.25 -1.96
N SER A 107 4.38 -1.50 -0.68
CA SER A 107 3.38 -1.65 0.39
C SER A 107 3.82 -0.92 1.66
N GLY A 108 2.99 -0.03 2.16
CA GLY A 108 3.14 0.75 3.38
C GLY A 108 1.83 0.84 4.18
N LEU A 109 1.63 1.93 4.92
CA LEU A 109 0.44 2.17 5.77
C LEU A 109 -0.88 2.07 4.98
N GLU A 110 -0.88 2.52 3.76
CA GLU A 110 -2.05 2.47 2.87
C GLU A 110 -2.52 1.03 2.62
N HIS A 111 -1.60 0.07 2.56
CA HIS A 111 -1.93 -1.34 2.43
C HIS A 111 -2.47 -1.94 3.75
N TYR A 112 -2.02 -1.47 4.91
CA TYR A 112 -2.60 -1.90 6.18
C TYR A 112 -4.08 -1.55 6.27
N PHE A 113 -4.51 -0.37 5.79
CA PHE A 113 -5.93 -0.03 5.68
C PHE A 113 -6.67 -1.06 4.81
N SER A 114 -6.16 -1.35 3.63
CA SER A 114 -6.75 -2.33 2.71
C SER A 114 -6.89 -3.71 3.37
N HIS A 115 -5.81 -4.22 3.97
CA HIS A 115 -5.83 -5.55 4.60
C HIS A 115 -6.80 -5.62 5.78
N ILE A 116 -6.91 -4.56 6.59
CA ILE A 116 -7.90 -4.51 7.67
C ILE A 116 -9.31 -4.55 7.09
N TRP A 117 -9.60 -3.76 6.06
CA TRP A 117 -10.93 -3.76 5.43
C TRP A 117 -11.28 -5.10 4.79
N GLU A 118 -10.32 -5.76 4.12
CA GLU A 118 -10.48 -7.09 3.55
C GLU A 118 -10.81 -8.12 4.64
N MET A 119 -10.03 -8.15 5.72
CA MET A 119 -10.29 -9.07 6.85
C MET A 119 -11.66 -8.82 7.48
N MET A 120 -12.02 -7.55 7.72
CA MET A 120 -13.32 -7.19 8.25
C MET A 120 -14.48 -7.56 7.33
N ALA A 121 -14.31 -7.41 6.02
CA ALA A 121 -15.33 -7.79 5.05
C ALA A 121 -15.52 -9.31 5.00
N LEU A 122 -14.43 -10.06 4.96
CA LEU A 122 -14.46 -11.53 4.98
C LEU A 122 -15.14 -12.07 6.25
N GLU A 123 -14.76 -11.53 7.41
CA GLU A 123 -15.35 -11.94 8.70
C GLU A 123 -16.87 -11.69 8.76
N ARG A 124 -17.34 -10.64 8.11
CA ARG A 124 -18.75 -10.24 8.10
C ARG A 124 -19.54 -10.78 6.91
N GLY A 125 -18.92 -11.58 6.04
CA GLY A 125 -19.55 -12.08 4.82
C GLY A 125 -19.94 -10.97 3.83
N LEU A 126 -19.23 -9.84 3.85
CA LEU A 126 -19.47 -8.71 2.97
C LEU A 126 -18.61 -8.82 1.70
N PRO A 127 -19.08 -8.25 0.58
CA PRO A 127 -18.27 -8.17 -0.64
C PRO A 127 -16.98 -7.38 -0.37
N VAL A 128 -15.85 -7.93 -0.82
CA VAL A 128 -14.56 -7.24 -0.78
C VAL A 128 -14.43 -6.34 -2.00
N GLU A 129 -14.01 -5.10 -1.79
CA GLU A 129 -13.73 -4.15 -2.86
C GLU A 129 -12.42 -4.51 -3.57
N LEU A 130 -12.20 -4.03 -4.79
CA LEU A 130 -10.94 -4.18 -5.51
C LEU A 130 -9.78 -3.61 -4.69
N HIS A 131 -8.72 -4.40 -4.55
CA HIS A 131 -7.54 -4.06 -3.74
C HIS A 131 -7.01 -2.65 -4.02
N GLY A 132 -6.74 -2.32 -5.30
CA GLY A 132 -6.22 -1.01 -5.65
C GLY A 132 -7.17 0.16 -5.37
N ILE A 133 -8.50 -0.06 -5.32
CA ILE A 133 -9.44 0.96 -4.87
C ILE A 133 -9.27 1.19 -3.36
N GLN A 134 -9.19 0.13 -2.57
CA GLN A 134 -8.97 0.21 -1.13
C GLN A 134 -7.64 0.89 -0.81
N VAL A 135 -6.57 0.45 -1.46
CA VAL A 135 -5.22 1.01 -1.31
C VAL A 135 -5.17 2.48 -1.73
N GLY A 136 -5.86 2.85 -2.81
CA GLY A 136 -5.99 4.25 -3.24
C GLY A 136 -6.65 5.13 -2.18
N ILE A 137 -7.72 4.66 -1.53
CA ILE A 137 -8.36 5.36 -0.40
C ILE A 137 -7.41 5.38 0.81
N GLY A 138 -6.76 4.26 1.12
CA GLY A 138 -5.74 4.17 2.17
C GLY A 138 -4.61 5.17 1.98
N THR A 139 -4.21 5.42 0.73
CA THR A 139 -3.23 6.45 0.37
C THR A 139 -3.68 7.85 0.80
N LEU A 140 -4.93 8.22 0.52
CA LEU A 140 -5.47 9.52 0.94
C LEU A 140 -5.49 9.67 2.46
N LEU A 141 -5.85 8.60 3.18
CA LEU A 141 -5.83 8.59 4.65
C LEU A 141 -4.40 8.70 5.18
N SER A 142 -3.44 7.98 4.62
CA SER A 142 -2.03 8.05 5.00
C SER A 142 -1.44 9.44 4.77
N LEU A 143 -1.73 10.05 3.62
CA LEU A 143 -1.30 11.42 3.32
C LEU A 143 -1.90 12.41 4.29
N ARG A 144 -3.16 12.25 4.70
CA ARG A 144 -3.80 13.11 5.70
C ARG A 144 -3.12 12.98 7.08
N ILE A 145 -2.82 11.76 7.51
CA ILE A 145 -2.06 11.52 8.75
C ILE A 145 -0.71 12.23 8.69
N TRP A 146 0.00 12.16 7.57
CA TRP A 146 1.29 12.81 7.42
C TRP A 146 1.20 14.33 7.40
N GLU A 147 0.13 14.89 6.82
CA GLU A 147 -0.13 16.34 6.92
C GLU A 147 -0.33 16.77 8.38
N ASP A 148 -1.08 16.00 9.16
CA ASP A 148 -1.31 16.29 10.57
C ASP A 148 -0.04 16.13 11.42
N LEU A 149 0.90 15.27 11.00
CA LEU A 149 2.22 15.10 11.63
C LEU A 149 3.21 16.20 11.22
N ARG A 150 2.98 16.89 10.11
CA ARG A 150 3.87 17.96 9.64
C ARG A 150 3.94 19.08 10.69
N GLY A 151 5.15 19.40 11.11
CA GLY A 151 5.39 20.44 12.11
C GLY A 151 5.33 19.96 13.57
N ILE A 152 5.03 18.68 13.80
CA ILE A 152 5.17 18.09 15.13
C ILE A 152 6.67 17.88 15.40
N THR A 153 7.18 18.52 16.45
CA THR A 153 8.52 18.23 16.94
C THR A 153 8.49 16.94 17.75
N PRO A 154 9.34 15.94 17.44
CA PRO A 154 9.42 14.72 18.23
C PRO A 154 9.78 15.03 19.68
N ASP A 155 8.99 14.48 20.62
CA ASP A 155 9.19 14.60 22.05
C ASP A 155 9.30 13.21 22.66
N ARG A 156 10.51 12.87 23.12
CA ARG A 156 10.80 11.56 23.72
C ARG A 156 10.01 11.35 25.02
N GLN A 157 9.90 12.39 25.86
CA GLN A 157 9.20 12.23 27.14
C GLN A 157 7.71 11.97 26.91
N ARG A 158 7.10 12.72 26.01
CA ARG A 158 5.70 12.50 25.61
C ARG A 158 5.46 11.11 25.05
N ALA A 159 6.38 10.58 24.23
CA ALA A 159 6.29 9.22 23.70
C ALA A 159 6.38 8.16 24.82
N LEU A 160 7.30 8.34 25.78
CA LEU A 160 7.43 7.44 26.91
C LEU A 160 6.21 7.48 27.85
N ASP A 161 5.63 8.66 28.06
CA ASP A 161 4.43 8.81 28.90
C ASP A 161 3.21 8.18 28.20
N PHE A 162 3.12 8.28 26.88
CA PHE A 162 2.10 7.57 26.09
C PHE A 162 2.22 6.05 26.26
N ILE A 163 3.44 5.50 26.15
CA ILE A 163 3.67 4.06 26.30
C ILE A 163 3.31 3.59 27.72
N LYS A 164 3.66 4.36 28.75
CA LYS A 164 3.32 4.04 30.15
C LYS A 164 1.82 4.07 30.43
N GLY A 165 1.08 4.93 29.72
CA GLY A 165 -0.36 5.05 29.83
C GLY A 165 -1.15 4.16 28.88
N PHE A 166 -0.46 3.30 28.11
CA PHE A 166 -1.11 2.41 27.13
C PHE A 166 -1.99 1.39 27.87
N ASP A 167 -3.27 1.36 27.50
CA ASP A 167 -4.24 0.41 28.05
C ASP A 167 -4.28 -0.84 27.15
N GLU A 168 -3.48 -1.83 27.53
CA GLU A 168 -3.37 -3.10 26.80
C GLU A 168 -4.72 -3.84 26.77
N ALA A 169 -5.48 -3.82 27.84
CA ALA A 169 -6.79 -4.49 27.90
C ALA A 169 -7.82 -3.85 26.96
N ALA A 170 -7.84 -2.51 26.89
CA ALA A 170 -8.70 -1.81 25.96
C ALA A 170 -8.27 -2.06 24.50
N TRP A 171 -6.97 -2.12 24.24
CA TRP A 171 -6.44 -2.45 22.92
C TRP A 171 -6.80 -3.89 22.52
N GLU A 172 -6.59 -4.88 23.39
CA GLU A 172 -6.98 -6.27 23.14
C GLU A 172 -8.49 -6.39 22.86
N ALA A 173 -9.33 -5.74 23.65
CA ALA A 173 -10.78 -5.72 23.43
C ALA A 173 -11.14 -5.11 22.07
N MET A 174 -10.45 -4.07 21.63
CA MET A 174 -10.61 -3.48 20.31
C MET A 174 -10.22 -4.46 19.20
N VAL A 175 -9.07 -5.14 19.32
CA VAL A 175 -8.61 -6.15 18.35
C VAL A 175 -9.64 -7.28 18.22
N ARG A 176 -10.14 -7.81 19.35
CA ARG A 176 -11.15 -8.86 19.35
C ARG A 176 -12.45 -8.40 18.69
N ARG A 177 -12.86 -7.16 18.91
CA ARG A 177 -14.07 -6.60 18.28
C ARG A 177 -13.92 -6.41 16.76
N ILE A 178 -12.73 -6.03 16.29
CA ILE A 178 -12.49 -5.73 14.87
C ILE A 178 -12.27 -7.03 14.09
N PHE A 179 -11.44 -7.93 14.58
CA PHE A 179 -10.92 -9.08 13.84
C PHE A 179 -11.58 -10.41 14.20
N ALA A 180 -12.46 -10.43 15.19
CA ALA A 180 -13.29 -11.57 15.61
C ALA A 180 -12.52 -12.90 15.58
N SER A 181 -12.76 -13.78 14.60
CA SER A 181 -12.13 -15.10 14.52
C SER A 181 -10.60 -15.05 14.31
N ALA A 182 -10.06 -13.99 13.72
CA ALA A 182 -8.63 -13.79 13.49
C ALA A 182 -7.89 -13.14 14.67
N ALA A 183 -8.61 -12.67 15.70
CA ALA A 183 -8.04 -11.87 16.77
C ALA A 183 -6.92 -12.58 17.54
N ASP A 184 -7.09 -13.85 17.88
CA ASP A 184 -6.08 -14.59 18.65
C ASP A 184 -4.76 -14.72 17.90
N SER A 185 -4.80 -14.94 16.58
CA SER A 185 -3.60 -14.98 15.75
C SER A 185 -2.88 -13.64 15.69
N ILE A 186 -3.64 -12.55 15.64
CA ILE A 186 -3.09 -11.17 15.62
C ILE A 186 -2.44 -10.84 16.98
N LEU A 187 -3.12 -11.15 18.09
CA LEU A 187 -2.63 -10.89 19.44
C LEU A 187 -1.37 -11.70 19.80
N GLN A 188 -1.18 -12.87 19.20
CA GLN A 188 0.03 -13.68 19.38
C GLN A 188 1.25 -13.13 18.64
N THR A 189 1.05 -12.28 17.63
CA THR A 189 2.12 -11.73 16.79
C THR A 189 2.44 -10.26 17.09
N ALA A 190 1.66 -9.62 17.92
CA ALA A 190 1.82 -8.22 18.33
C ALA A 190 2.63 -8.12 19.62
#